data_f1b042bdbb9a6dfb771c1833cca4f6b5
#
_entry.id   f1b042bdbb9a6dfb771c1833cca4f6b5
#
_cell.length_a   1.000
_cell.length_b   1.000
_cell.length_c   1.000
_cell.angle_alpha   90.00
_cell.angle_beta   90.00
_cell.angle_gamma   90.00
#
_symmetry.space_group_name_H-M   'P 1'
#
loop_
_entity.id
_entity.type
_entity.pdbx_description
1 polymer ?
#
loop_
_entity_poly.entity_id
_entity_poly.type
_entity_poly.pdbx_seq_one_letter_code
_entity_poly.pdbx_strand_id
1 'polypeptide(L)'
;MKIGITCYPTYGGSGVIATELGKELAIRGHEVHFISYALPFRLTKYIENIFFHEVDTTSYPLFEFPFYALSLASKMCEVAEFEKLDLLHVHYAIPHAISAYLAKQIVKNKKLKVTTTLHGTDITLVGLEPSFLPLVKFSIEQSDGVTAVSRFLKEKTLTNYYIEKEIDIIPN
;
A
#
# COMPACT_ATOMS: atom_id res chain seq x y z
N MET A 1 -4.13 -17.46 -2.43
CA MET A 1 -3.15 -16.44 -2.86
C MET A 1 -2.38 -15.99 -1.64
N LYS A 2 -1.13 -15.55 -1.85
CA LYS A 2 -0.30 -14.89 -0.84
C LYS A 2 -0.28 -13.38 -1.09
N ILE A 3 -0.80 -12.60 -0.14
CA ILE A 3 -1.11 -11.19 -0.33
C ILE A 3 -0.36 -10.36 0.70
N GLY A 4 0.52 -9.46 0.26
CA GLY A 4 1.12 -8.44 1.10
C GLY A 4 0.20 -7.23 1.22
N ILE A 5 -0.16 -6.81 2.44
CA ILE A 5 -0.97 -5.61 2.68
C ILE A 5 -0.11 -4.56 3.39
N THR A 6 -0.11 -3.35 2.86
CA THR A 6 0.55 -2.20 3.49
C THR A 6 -0.44 -1.07 3.73
N CYS A 7 -0.47 -0.58 4.96
CA CYS A 7 -1.30 0.54 5.40
C CYS A 7 -0.60 1.30 6.53
N TYR A 8 -1.12 2.46 6.88
CA TYR A 8 -0.76 3.11 8.14
C TYR A 8 -1.35 2.31 9.30
N PRO A 9 -0.53 1.89 10.30
CA PRO A 9 -0.99 1.05 11.41
C PRO A 9 -1.75 1.84 12.50
N THR A 10 -2.25 3.01 12.17
CA THR A 10 -2.89 3.97 13.08
C THR A 10 -4.42 3.79 13.15
N TYR A 11 -5.05 4.52 14.08
CA TYR A 11 -6.52 4.56 14.23
C TYR A 11 -7.29 5.19 13.06
N GLY A 12 -6.58 5.67 12.02
CA GLY A 12 -7.21 6.26 10.83
C GLY A 12 -8.05 5.26 10.03
N GLY A 13 -9.04 5.77 9.30
CA GLY A 13 -9.99 4.95 8.54
C GLY A 13 -9.32 3.98 7.56
N SER A 14 -8.24 4.38 6.87
CA SER A 14 -7.51 3.52 5.94
C SER A 14 -6.87 2.31 6.62
N GLY A 15 -6.27 2.48 7.81
CA GLY A 15 -5.67 1.40 8.58
C GLY A 15 -6.70 0.39 9.07
N VAL A 16 -7.87 0.89 9.49
CA VAL A 16 -9.01 0.03 9.88
C VAL A 16 -9.49 -0.79 8.69
N ILE A 17 -9.75 -0.17 7.55
CA ILE A 17 -10.24 -0.85 6.35
C ILE A 17 -9.23 -1.89 5.84
N ALA A 18 -7.96 -1.53 5.76
CA ALA A 18 -6.90 -2.46 5.34
C ALA A 18 -6.82 -3.68 6.26
N THR A 19 -6.95 -3.45 7.58
CA THR A 19 -6.88 -4.54 8.56
C THR A 19 -8.09 -5.46 8.48
N GLU A 20 -9.30 -4.91 8.40
CA GLU A 20 -10.53 -5.74 8.27
C GLU A 20 -10.54 -6.49 6.93
N LEU A 21 -10.12 -5.86 5.83
CA LEU A 21 -9.95 -6.55 4.56
C LEU A 21 -8.99 -7.74 4.67
N GLY A 22 -7.83 -7.53 5.32
CA GLY A 22 -6.86 -8.61 5.52
C GLY A 22 -7.42 -9.77 6.33
N LYS A 23 -8.21 -9.49 7.38
CA LYS A 23 -8.91 -10.54 8.16
C LYS A 23 -9.90 -11.32 7.31
N GLU A 24 -10.73 -10.62 6.52
CA GLU A 24 -11.68 -11.27 5.63
C GLU A 24 -11.01 -12.15 4.56
N LEU A 25 -9.89 -11.69 4.01
CA LEU A 25 -9.09 -12.46 3.07
C LEU A 25 -8.51 -13.71 3.73
N ALA A 26 -8.01 -13.61 4.95
CA ALA A 26 -7.48 -14.75 5.71
C ALA A 26 -8.57 -15.79 6.02
N ILE A 27 -9.77 -15.35 6.43
CA ILE A 27 -10.94 -16.23 6.65
C ILE A 27 -11.31 -16.97 5.37
N ARG A 28 -11.11 -16.37 4.21
CA ARG A 28 -11.38 -16.99 2.89
C ARG A 28 -10.23 -17.88 2.40
N GLY A 29 -9.23 -18.16 3.25
CA GLY A 29 -8.13 -19.07 2.96
C GLY A 29 -6.96 -18.44 2.17
N HIS A 30 -6.87 -17.11 2.12
CA HIS A 30 -5.68 -16.43 1.62
C HIS A 30 -4.65 -16.27 2.73
N GLU A 31 -3.38 -16.33 2.39
CA GLU A 31 -2.27 -16.02 3.29
C GLU A 31 -1.98 -14.52 3.19
N VAL A 32 -2.07 -13.80 4.31
CA VAL A 32 -2.00 -12.33 4.36
C VAL A 32 -0.80 -11.90 5.18
N HIS A 33 0.05 -11.09 4.57
CA HIS A 33 1.28 -10.56 5.14
C HIS A 33 1.17 -9.04 5.30
N PHE A 34 0.93 -8.56 6.53
CA PHE A 34 0.97 -7.14 6.81
C PHE A 34 2.42 -6.65 6.86
N ILE A 35 2.74 -5.61 6.08
CA ILE A 35 4.07 -5.01 5.99
C ILE A 35 3.94 -3.55 6.40
N SER A 36 4.39 -3.17 7.62
CA SER A 36 4.22 -1.83 8.17
C SER A 36 5.23 -1.58 9.30
N TYR A 37 5.42 -0.32 9.70
CA TYR A 37 6.35 0.06 10.77
C TYR A 37 5.86 -0.25 12.19
N ALA A 38 4.63 -0.68 12.34
CA ALA A 38 4.08 -1.19 13.59
C ALA A 38 2.90 -2.12 13.30
N LEU A 39 2.55 -2.96 14.25
CA LEU A 39 1.41 -3.86 14.14
C LEU A 39 0.12 -3.05 13.91
N PRO A 40 -0.68 -3.36 12.87
CA PRO A 40 -1.95 -2.68 12.64
C PRO A 40 -2.86 -2.72 13.87
N PHE A 41 -3.40 -1.56 14.24
CA PHE A 41 -4.16 -1.36 15.48
C PHE A 41 -5.25 -2.40 15.77
N ARG A 42 -5.90 -2.95 14.75
CA ARG A 42 -6.96 -3.93 14.93
C ARG A 42 -6.50 -5.39 14.87
N LEU A 43 -5.20 -5.65 14.75
CA LEU A 43 -4.61 -6.99 14.91
C LEU A 43 -4.24 -7.22 16.38
N THR A 44 -5.24 -7.36 17.25
CA THR A 44 -5.05 -7.48 18.71
C THR A 44 -4.85 -8.90 19.19
N LYS A 45 -5.04 -9.90 18.34
CA LYS A 45 -4.91 -11.33 18.67
C LYS A 45 -4.41 -12.11 17.47
N TYR A 46 -3.91 -13.31 17.73
CA TYR A 46 -3.55 -14.25 16.66
C TYR A 46 -4.76 -14.58 15.77
N ILE A 47 -4.53 -14.54 14.48
CA ILE A 47 -5.48 -14.96 13.45
C ILE A 47 -4.71 -15.87 12.49
N GLU A 48 -5.25 -17.03 12.21
CA GLU A 48 -4.68 -17.98 11.27
C GLU A 48 -4.53 -17.35 9.88
N ASN A 49 -3.45 -17.67 9.16
CA ASN A 49 -3.09 -17.11 7.86
C ASN A 49 -2.81 -15.60 7.84
N ILE A 50 -2.57 -14.96 9.00
CA ILE A 50 -2.10 -13.58 9.08
C ILE A 50 -0.70 -13.55 9.68
N PHE A 51 0.21 -12.86 8.97
CA PHE A 51 1.60 -12.65 9.35
C PHE A 51 1.90 -11.16 9.39
N PHE A 52 2.83 -10.75 10.27
CA PHE A 52 3.26 -9.37 10.36
C PHE A 52 4.76 -9.25 10.14
N HIS A 53 5.16 -8.29 9.32
CA HIS A 53 6.54 -7.97 8.99
C HIS A 53 6.80 -6.51 9.31
N GLU A 54 7.62 -6.27 10.32
CA GLU A 54 7.97 -4.92 10.74
C GLU A 54 8.96 -4.27 9.77
N VAL A 55 8.70 -3.00 9.46
CA VAL A 55 9.57 -2.16 8.64
C VAL A 55 10.42 -1.30 9.56
N ASP A 56 11.69 -1.66 9.71
CA ASP A 56 12.65 -0.86 10.43
C ASP A 56 13.16 0.32 9.59
N THR A 57 13.18 1.49 10.18
CA THR A 57 13.81 2.67 9.57
C THR A 57 15.17 2.90 10.20
N THR A 58 16.22 2.77 9.41
CA THR A 58 17.58 3.03 9.87
C THR A 58 17.77 4.52 10.16
N SER A 59 18.23 4.83 11.38
CA SER A 59 18.72 6.15 11.75
C SER A 59 20.22 6.22 11.43
N TYR A 60 20.62 7.23 10.65
CA TYR A 60 22.01 7.51 10.35
C TYR A 60 22.28 9.00 10.50
N PRO A 61 23.37 9.45 11.15
CA PRO A 61 23.58 10.84 11.50
C PRO A 61 23.55 11.86 10.35
N LEU A 62 23.84 11.41 9.13
CA LEU A 62 23.75 12.28 7.94
C LEU A 62 22.34 12.33 7.32
N PHE A 63 21.41 11.51 7.81
CA PHE A 63 20.02 11.52 7.36
C PHE A 63 19.19 12.40 8.28
N GLU A 64 18.89 13.60 7.86
CA GLU A 64 18.02 14.52 8.60
C GLU A 64 16.61 13.93 8.80
N PHE A 65 16.13 13.19 7.79
CA PHE A 65 14.80 12.55 7.81
C PHE A 65 14.90 11.05 7.55
N PRO A 66 14.11 10.21 8.24
CA PRO A 66 14.03 8.79 7.97
C PRO A 66 13.53 8.51 6.55
N PHE A 67 14.20 7.61 5.84
CA PHE A 67 13.77 7.19 4.48
C PHE A 67 12.73 6.07 4.54
N TYR A 68 11.61 6.31 5.21
CA TYR A 68 10.57 5.31 5.39
C TYR A 68 10.14 4.62 4.08
N ALA A 69 9.90 5.38 3.02
CA ALA A 69 9.47 4.82 1.74
C ALA A 69 10.48 3.84 1.14
N LEU A 70 11.78 4.10 1.30
CA LEU A 70 12.84 3.20 0.82
C LEU A 70 12.97 1.96 1.69
N SER A 71 12.90 2.10 3.02
CA SER A 71 12.88 0.98 3.96
C SER A 71 11.68 0.07 3.71
N LEU A 72 10.50 0.66 3.47
CA LEU A 72 9.29 -0.06 3.13
C LEU A 72 9.43 -0.82 1.81
N ALA A 73 9.99 -0.19 0.76
CA ALA A 73 10.22 -0.85 -0.52
C ALA A 73 11.17 -2.06 -0.37
N SER A 74 12.23 -1.92 0.40
CA SER A 74 13.18 -3.00 0.70
C SER A 74 12.50 -4.15 1.44
N LYS A 75 11.70 -3.86 2.48
CA LYS A 75 10.96 -4.89 3.22
C LYS A 75 9.89 -5.56 2.36
N MET A 76 9.18 -4.82 1.53
CA MET A 76 8.23 -5.39 0.57
C MET A 76 8.93 -6.36 -0.41
N CYS A 77 10.13 -5.99 -0.88
CA CYS A 77 10.92 -6.86 -1.76
C CYS A 77 11.33 -8.15 -1.04
N GLU A 78 11.90 -8.04 0.17
CA GLU A 78 12.30 -9.17 1.01
C GLU A 78 11.12 -10.13 1.25
N VAL A 79 10.00 -9.63 1.73
CA VAL A 79 8.81 -10.43 2.02
C VAL A 79 8.24 -11.04 0.74
N ALA A 80 8.17 -10.28 -0.35
CA ALA A 80 7.66 -10.79 -1.62
C ALA A 80 8.50 -11.94 -2.19
N GLU A 81 9.82 -11.89 -2.04
CA GLU A 81 10.70 -12.97 -2.49
C GLU A 81 10.67 -14.18 -1.55
N PHE A 82 10.72 -13.95 -0.23
CA PHE A 82 10.77 -15.02 0.76
C PHE A 82 9.45 -15.80 0.83
N GLU A 83 8.34 -15.08 0.97
CA GLU A 83 7.00 -15.66 1.08
C GLU A 83 6.38 -15.99 -0.29
N LYS A 84 6.99 -15.55 -1.38
CA LYS A 84 6.49 -15.73 -2.76
C LYS A 84 5.11 -15.10 -2.96
N LEU A 85 5.00 -13.83 -2.62
CA LEU A 85 3.74 -13.11 -2.75
C LEU A 85 3.25 -13.08 -4.20
N ASP A 86 1.94 -13.20 -4.38
CA ASP A 86 1.24 -13.02 -5.65
C ASP A 86 0.88 -11.56 -5.89
N LEU A 87 0.56 -10.83 -4.81
CA LEU A 87 0.02 -9.48 -4.83
C LEU A 87 0.57 -8.63 -3.69
N LEU A 88 0.92 -7.39 -3.98
CA LEU A 88 1.04 -6.31 -3.01
C LEU A 88 -0.22 -5.43 -3.10
N HIS A 89 -1.04 -5.42 -2.06
CA HIS A 89 -2.18 -4.53 -1.93
C HIS A 89 -1.81 -3.38 -1.00
N VAL A 90 -1.68 -2.18 -1.54
CA VAL A 90 -1.25 -1.02 -0.77
C VAL A 90 -2.36 0.01 -0.65
N HIS A 91 -2.45 0.60 0.52
CA HIS A 91 -3.42 1.65 0.84
C HIS A 91 -2.68 2.99 0.85
N TYR A 92 -3.09 3.92 0.02
CA TYR A 92 -2.48 5.21 -0.35
C TYR A 92 -1.53 5.17 -1.56
N ALA A 93 -1.70 6.15 -2.44
CA ALA A 93 -0.82 6.37 -3.58
C ALA A 93 0.62 6.69 -3.14
N ILE A 94 0.76 7.51 -2.11
CA ILE A 94 2.05 7.85 -1.49
C ILE A 94 1.98 7.65 0.04
N PRO A 95 3.03 7.11 0.66
CA PRO A 95 4.25 6.59 0.07
C PRO A 95 4.12 5.13 -0.42
N HIS A 96 3.01 4.47 -0.12
CA HIS A 96 2.90 3.02 -0.18
C HIS A 96 2.96 2.47 -1.62
N ALA A 97 2.22 3.07 -2.58
CA ALA A 97 2.25 2.58 -3.96
C ALA A 97 3.61 2.84 -4.64
N ILE A 98 4.29 3.94 -4.33
CA ILE A 98 5.67 4.17 -4.79
C ILE A 98 6.60 3.10 -4.24
N SER A 99 6.52 2.76 -2.95
CA SER A 99 7.33 1.71 -2.34
C SER A 99 7.06 0.35 -2.97
N ALA A 100 5.79 0.02 -3.25
CA ALA A 100 5.41 -1.22 -3.91
C ALA A 100 5.90 -1.27 -5.37
N TYR A 101 5.86 -0.15 -6.10
CA TYR A 101 6.45 -0.06 -7.42
C TYR A 101 7.96 -0.37 -7.39
N LEU A 102 8.71 0.26 -6.49
CA LEU A 102 10.14 0.00 -6.35
C LEU A 102 10.42 -1.47 -6.00
N ALA A 103 9.69 -2.04 -5.05
CA ALA A 103 9.79 -3.46 -4.70
C ALA A 103 9.54 -4.34 -5.94
N LYS A 104 8.46 -4.08 -6.69
CA LYS A 104 8.13 -4.82 -7.91
C LYS A 104 9.24 -4.76 -8.98
N GLN A 105 9.98 -3.64 -9.09
CA GLN A 105 11.12 -3.54 -10.02
C GLN A 105 12.31 -4.40 -9.58
N ILE A 106 12.53 -4.52 -8.27
CA ILE A 106 13.68 -5.22 -7.68
C ILE A 106 13.46 -6.73 -7.64
N VAL A 107 12.24 -7.19 -7.28
CA VAL A 107 11.95 -8.63 -7.12
C VAL A 107 12.18 -9.41 -8.41
N LYS A 108 12.63 -10.66 -8.27
CA LYS A 108 12.83 -11.59 -9.39
C LYS A 108 11.51 -12.11 -9.97
N ASN A 109 10.48 -12.23 -9.13
CA ASN A 109 9.15 -12.67 -9.55
C ASN A 109 8.45 -11.60 -10.38
N LYS A 110 8.56 -11.67 -11.69
CA LYS A 110 7.91 -10.71 -12.61
C LYS A 110 6.38 -10.86 -12.71
N LYS A 111 5.79 -11.84 -12.02
CA LYS A 111 4.33 -12.03 -11.95
C LYS A 111 3.70 -11.28 -10.76
N LEU A 112 4.50 -10.75 -9.82
CA LEU A 112 4.00 -9.96 -8.70
C LEU A 112 3.15 -8.79 -9.19
N LYS A 113 1.93 -8.70 -8.67
CA LYS A 113 0.99 -7.61 -8.99
C LYS A 113 0.96 -6.57 -7.88
N VAL A 114 0.57 -5.35 -8.23
CA VAL A 114 0.36 -4.25 -7.28
C VAL A 114 -1.04 -3.70 -7.47
N THR A 115 -1.83 -3.68 -6.40
CA THR A 115 -3.12 -2.99 -6.35
C THR A 115 -3.06 -1.87 -5.33
N THR A 116 -3.57 -0.69 -5.70
CA THR A 116 -3.59 0.49 -4.84
C THR A 116 -5.01 0.92 -4.53
N THR A 117 -5.35 1.03 -3.24
CA THR A 117 -6.60 1.61 -2.77
C THR A 117 -6.38 3.06 -2.34
N LEU A 118 -7.12 3.98 -2.97
CA LEU A 118 -7.11 5.41 -2.68
C LEU A 118 -8.11 5.72 -1.58
N HIS A 119 -7.71 6.52 -0.57
CA HIS A 119 -8.52 6.78 0.62
C HIS A 119 -9.02 8.22 0.78
N GLY A 120 -8.41 9.18 0.13
CA GLY A 120 -8.84 10.58 0.12
C GLY A 120 -7.71 11.57 0.34
N THR A 121 -7.09 11.62 1.51
CA THR A 121 -6.03 12.59 1.82
C THR A 121 -4.81 12.48 0.90
N ASP A 122 -4.50 11.31 0.43
CA ASP A 122 -3.47 11.03 -0.58
C ASP A 122 -3.78 11.64 -1.96
N ILE A 123 -5.04 11.96 -2.22
CA ILE A 123 -5.52 12.48 -3.51
C ILE A 123 -5.94 13.94 -3.43
N THR A 124 -6.67 14.32 -2.36
CA THR A 124 -7.34 15.62 -2.28
C THR A 124 -6.60 16.64 -1.42
N LEU A 125 -5.59 16.23 -0.69
CA LEU A 125 -4.83 17.07 0.20
C LEU A 125 -3.31 16.95 -0.06
N VAL A 126 -2.68 15.94 0.53
CA VAL A 126 -1.20 15.77 0.44
C VAL A 126 -0.74 15.53 -1.00
N GLY A 127 -1.48 14.76 -1.76
CA GLY A 127 -1.13 14.44 -3.15
C GLY A 127 -1.20 15.62 -4.12
N LEU A 128 -1.87 16.72 -3.75
CA LEU A 128 -1.91 17.94 -4.56
C LEU A 128 -0.71 18.88 -4.34
N GLU A 129 0.09 18.61 -3.31
CA GLU A 129 1.32 19.37 -3.11
C GLU A 129 2.25 19.22 -4.33
N PRO A 130 2.82 20.31 -4.86
CA PRO A 130 3.66 20.27 -6.06
C PRO A 130 4.80 19.24 -6.00
N SER A 131 5.36 19.00 -4.81
CA SER A 131 6.43 18.03 -4.57
C SER A 131 5.96 16.57 -4.68
N PHE A 132 4.68 16.29 -4.49
CA PHE A 132 4.12 14.93 -4.50
C PHE A 132 3.27 14.62 -5.73
N LEU A 133 2.70 15.63 -6.36
CA LEU A 133 1.77 15.46 -7.48
C LEU A 133 2.30 14.53 -8.60
N PRO A 134 3.55 14.69 -9.10
CA PRO A 134 4.06 13.79 -10.13
C PRO A 134 4.24 12.36 -9.63
N LEU A 135 4.56 12.16 -8.34
CA LEU A 135 4.73 10.84 -7.75
C LEU A 135 3.37 10.13 -7.56
N VAL A 136 2.34 10.87 -7.15
CA VAL A 136 0.97 10.33 -7.02
C VAL A 136 0.47 9.89 -8.37
N LYS A 137 0.55 10.74 -9.40
CA LYS A 137 0.19 10.38 -10.77
C LYS A 137 0.91 9.10 -11.21
N PHE A 138 2.22 9.11 -11.13
CA PHE A 138 3.05 7.98 -11.52
C PHE A 138 2.66 6.68 -10.79
N SER A 139 2.51 6.73 -9.46
CA SER A 139 2.20 5.54 -8.68
C SER A 139 0.85 4.91 -9.03
N ILE A 140 -0.15 5.74 -9.31
CA ILE A 140 -1.47 5.29 -9.77
C ILE A 140 -1.35 4.63 -11.15
N GLU A 141 -0.66 5.27 -12.10
CA GLU A 141 -0.47 4.75 -13.46
C GLU A 141 0.31 3.43 -13.48
N GLN A 142 1.27 3.24 -12.59
CA GLN A 142 2.11 2.03 -12.50
C GLN A 142 1.48 0.87 -11.71
N SER A 143 0.41 1.11 -10.96
CA SER A 143 -0.31 0.04 -10.28
C SER A 143 -1.01 -0.88 -11.28
N ASP A 144 -1.04 -2.20 -11.06
CA ASP A 144 -1.78 -3.14 -11.94
C ASP A 144 -3.31 -2.96 -11.80
N GLY A 145 -3.78 -2.66 -10.59
CA GLY A 145 -5.17 -2.31 -10.29
C GLY A 145 -5.26 -1.09 -9.39
N VAL A 146 -6.31 -0.31 -9.54
CA VAL A 146 -6.56 0.85 -8.67
C VAL A 146 -8.02 0.86 -8.22
N THR A 147 -8.24 1.07 -6.93
CA THR A 147 -9.57 1.22 -6.36
C THR A 147 -9.71 2.55 -5.62
N ALA A 148 -10.90 3.08 -5.57
CA ALA A 148 -11.25 4.25 -4.77
C ALA A 148 -12.46 3.95 -3.89
N VAL A 149 -12.45 4.50 -2.67
CA VAL A 149 -13.51 4.27 -1.68
C VAL A 149 -14.84 4.98 -1.99
N SER A 150 -14.87 5.81 -3.02
CA SER A 150 -16.11 6.49 -3.45
C SER A 150 -16.01 6.97 -4.90
N ARG A 151 -17.18 7.22 -5.51
CA ARG A 151 -17.29 7.86 -6.83
C ARG A 151 -16.63 9.25 -6.83
N PHE A 152 -16.88 10.04 -5.80
CA PHE A 152 -16.27 11.36 -5.66
C PHE A 152 -14.73 11.29 -5.71
N LEU A 153 -14.13 10.33 -4.99
CA LEU A 153 -12.68 10.19 -4.97
C LEU A 153 -12.14 9.74 -6.33
N LYS A 154 -12.81 8.78 -7.01
CA LYS A 154 -12.47 8.39 -8.38
C LYS A 154 -12.46 9.60 -9.31
N GLU A 155 -13.55 10.39 -9.35
CA GLU A 155 -13.67 11.56 -10.22
C GLU A 155 -12.58 12.61 -9.92
N LYS A 156 -12.31 12.88 -8.64
CA LYS A 156 -11.22 13.78 -8.23
C LYS A 156 -9.85 13.28 -8.67
N THR A 157 -9.61 11.98 -8.57
CA THR A 157 -8.34 11.37 -9.03
C THR A 157 -8.16 11.56 -10.53
N LEU A 158 -9.16 11.21 -11.32
CA LEU A 158 -9.10 11.35 -12.78
C LEU A 158 -8.86 12.81 -13.21
N THR A 159 -9.56 13.75 -12.55
CA THR A 159 -9.48 15.18 -12.91
C THR A 159 -8.18 15.82 -12.45
N ASN A 160 -7.79 15.62 -11.19
CA ASN A 160 -6.64 16.33 -10.62
C ASN A 160 -5.29 15.85 -11.19
N TYR A 161 -5.21 14.59 -11.58
CA TYR A 161 -3.96 13.97 -12.07
C TYR A 161 -3.96 13.68 -13.56
N TYR A 162 -5.06 13.96 -14.28
CA TYR A 162 -5.21 13.65 -15.71
C TYR A 162 -4.86 12.18 -16.02
N ILE A 163 -5.51 11.27 -15.28
CA ILE A 163 -5.30 9.84 -15.37
C ILE A 163 -6.37 9.23 -16.28
N GLU A 164 -5.94 8.37 -17.20
CA GLU A 164 -6.83 7.61 -18.10
C GLU A 164 -7.10 6.18 -17.60
N LYS A 165 -6.36 5.75 -16.57
CA LYS A 165 -6.49 4.42 -16.00
C LYS A 165 -7.86 4.19 -15.39
N GLU A 166 -8.41 3.00 -15.58
CA GLU A 166 -9.63 2.56 -14.92
C GLU A 166 -9.41 2.50 -13.39
N ILE A 167 -10.37 3.03 -12.65
CA ILE A 167 -10.40 3.01 -11.19
C ILE A 167 -11.72 2.39 -10.76
N ASP A 168 -11.66 1.25 -10.08
CA ASP A 168 -12.84 0.59 -9.51
C ASP A 168 -13.33 1.30 -8.25
N ILE A 169 -14.64 1.32 -8.03
CA ILE A 169 -15.22 1.90 -6.82
C ILE A 169 -15.56 0.75 -5.87
N ILE A 170 -14.87 0.71 -4.73
CA ILE A 170 -15.14 -0.24 -3.64
C ILE A 170 -15.38 0.58 -2.37
N PRO A 171 -16.65 0.81 -1.99
CA PRO A 171 -16.97 1.56 -0.77
C PRO A 171 -16.50 0.83 0.49
N ASN A 172 -16.15 1.64 1.51
CA ASN A 172 -15.81 1.14 2.85
C ASN A 172 -17.04 0.58 3.58
#